data_69d1deb1ab69ffaa5c573b64c6e42235
#
_entry.id   69d1deb1ab69ffaa5c573b64c6e42235
#
_cell.length_a   1.000
_cell.length_b   1.000
_cell.length_c   1.000
_cell.angle_alpha   90.00
_cell.angle_beta   90.00
_cell.angle_gamma   90.00
#
_symmetry.space_group_name_H-M   'P 1'
#
loop_
_entity.id
_entity.type
_entity.pdbx_description
1 polymer ?
#
loop_
_entity_poly.entity_id
_entity_poly.type
_entity_poly.pdbx_seq_one_letter_code
_entity_poly.pdbx_strand_id
1 'polypeptide(L)'
;MNIGTLLSCLECNPVIAAVTDEKWQQALESPAQVIFYLSANLLSVEEKVRQAHEAEKYVMVHLDLAEGIGRDRSGIRFLAQCGVDGIISTRAQLIRLAKEQNLITVQRFFALDSKGMESIEEMLRSTNPHLMEIMPGVIGKAIRRFRKSGIAVIAGGLIETKQEVTDALGSGATAVSTGQQTLWYL
;
A
#
# COMPACT_ATOMS: atom_id res chain seq x y z
N MET A 1 1.96 14.47 2.52
CA MET A 1 0.70 14.19 1.75
C MET A 1 -0.47 14.04 2.71
N ASN A 2 -1.73 14.36 2.29
CA ASN A 2 -2.94 14.03 3.06
C ASN A 2 -3.72 12.90 2.35
N ILE A 3 -4.61 12.23 3.09
CA ILE A 3 -5.37 11.08 2.59
C ILE A 3 -6.31 11.45 1.42
N GLY A 4 -6.89 12.64 1.43
CA GLY A 4 -7.78 13.09 0.34
C GLY A 4 -7.04 13.20 -0.99
N THR A 5 -5.83 13.76 -0.99
CA THR A 5 -4.97 13.83 -2.18
C THR A 5 -4.64 12.43 -2.71
N LEU A 6 -4.27 11.49 -1.83
CA LEU A 6 -4.00 10.11 -2.25
C LEU A 6 -5.23 9.45 -2.88
N LEU A 7 -6.40 9.58 -2.26
CA LEU A 7 -7.63 8.98 -2.79
C LEU A 7 -7.98 9.55 -4.17
N SER A 8 -7.85 10.87 -4.36
CA SER A 8 -8.06 11.50 -5.68
C SER A 8 -7.08 10.99 -6.74
N CYS A 9 -5.79 10.77 -6.38
CA CYS A 9 -4.84 10.15 -7.29
C CYS A 9 -5.27 8.72 -7.68
N LEU A 10 -5.72 7.91 -6.72
CA LEU A 10 -6.17 6.54 -6.95
C LEU A 10 -7.50 6.46 -7.72
N GLU A 11 -8.35 7.48 -7.65
CA GLU A 11 -9.55 7.59 -8.49
C GLU A 11 -9.19 7.84 -9.96
N CYS A 12 -8.14 8.61 -10.22
CA CYS A 12 -7.66 8.90 -11.58
C CYS A 12 -6.83 7.74 -12.16
N ASN A 13 -5.96 7.14 -11.35
CA ASN A 13 -5.14 5.98 -11.72
C ASN A 13 -5.17 4.95 -10.60
N PRO A 14 -6.03 3.92 -10.71
CA PRO A 14 -6.23 2.96 -9.61
C PRO A 14 -5.17 1.85 -9.55
N VAL A 15 -4.06 1.97 -10.30
CA VAL A 15 -2.99 0.97 -10.28
C VAL A 15 -1.79 1.49 -9.49
N ILE A 16 -1.40 0.74 -8.46
CA ILE A 16 -0.24 0.98 -7.61
C ILE A 16 0.91 0.09 -8.05
N ALA A 17 2.09 0.65 -8.30
CA ALA A 17 3.29 -0.10 -8.61
C ALA A 17 3.89 -0.70 -7.33
N ALA A 18 3.76 -2.02 -7.14
CA ALA A 18 4.36 -2.74 -6.02
C ALA A 18 5.73 -3.29 -6.45
N VAL A 19 6.82 -2.72 -5.94
CA VAL A 19 8.17 -2.93 -6.48
C VAL A 19 9.22 -3.20 -5.42
N THR A 20 10.24 -3.94 -5.86
CA THR A 20 11.57 -3.99 -5.24
C THR A 20 12.54 -3.07 -6.01
N ASP A 21 13.80 -3.01 -5.58
CA ASP A 21 14.85 -2.21 -6.24
C ASP A 21 15.01 -2.53 -7.73
N GLU A 22 14.83 -3.79 -8.11
CA GLU A 22 14.99 -4.25 -9.51
C GLU A 22 14.04 -3.55 -10.49
N LYS A 23 12.83 -3.20 -10.04
CA LYS A 23 11.80 -2.55 -10.87
C LYS A 23 11.59 -1.06 -10.51
N TRP A 24 12.48 -0.49 -9.70
CA TRP A 24 12.33 0.88 -9.22
C TRP A 24 12.28 1.89 -10.36
N GLN A 25 13.25 1.82 -11.28
CA GLN A 25 13.33 2.75 -12.40
C GLN A 25 12.10 2.67 -13.30
N GLN A 26 11.61 1.47 -13.59
CA GLN A 26 10.40 1.27 -14.38
C GLN A 26 9.15 1.85 -13.68
N ALA A 27 9.09 1.78 -12.35
CA ALA A 27 8.00 2.40 -11.60
C ALA A 27 8.05 3.94 -11.69
N LEU A 28 9.25 4.53 -11.64
CA LEU A 28 9.41 5.98 -11.82
C LEU A 28 8.95 6.46 -13.20
N GLU A 29 9.19 5.67 -14.25
CA GLU A 29 8.84 5.98 -15.64
C GLU A 29 7.37 5.64 -15.98
N SER A 30 6.69 4.84 -15.17
CA SER A 30 5.31 4.43 -15.41
C SER A 30 4.30 5.54 -15.09
N PRO A 31 3.05 5.47 -15.60
CA PRO A 31 2.00 6.41 -15.20
C PRO A 31 1.45 6.17 -13.78
N ALA A 32 1.81 5.06 -13.10
CA ALA A 32 1.38 4.81 -11.73
C ALA A 32 1.89 5.92 -10.79
N GLN A 33 0.98 6.62 -10.12
CA GLN A 33 1.33 7.74 -9.24
C GLN A 33 1.74 7.31 -7.82
N VAL A 34 1.41 6.09 -7.43
CA VAL A 34 1.70 5.54 -6.11
C VAL A 34 2.59 4.32 -6.23
N ILE A 35 3.67 4.30 -5.45
CA ILE A 35 4.64 3.21 -5.39
C ILE A 35 4.54 2.54 -4.02
N PHE A 36 4.34 1.22 -3.99
CA PHE A 36 4.55 0.38 -2.82
C PHE A 36 5.97 -0.18 -2.87
N TYR A 37 6.85 0.40 -2.06
CA TYR A 37 8.26 0.02 -2.01
C TYR A 37 8.45 -1.14 -1.01
N LEU A 38 8.73 -2.32 -1.55
CA LEU A 38 8.73 -3.58 -0.80
C LEU A 38 10.11 -3.98 -0.24
N SER A 39 11.20 -3.40 -0.75
CA SER A 39 12.59 -3.73 -0.37
C SER A 39 13.36 -2.52 0.18
N ALA A 40 12.69 -1.65 0.94
CA ALA A 40 13.34 -0.47 1.50
C ALA A 40 14.56 -0.85 2.36
N ASN A 41 15.67 -0.12 2.16
CA ASN A 41 16.91 -0.32 2.87
C ASN A 41 17.36 0.99 3.53
N LEU A 42 17.87 0.93 4.76
CA LEU A 42 18.31 2.09 5.54
C LEU A 42 19.24 3.03 4.76
N LEU A 43 20.13 2.47 3.95
CA LEU A 43 21.18 3.22 3.25
C LEU A 43 20.69 3.90 1.95
N SER A 44 19.53 3.49 1.42
CA SER A 44 19.05 3.95 0.11
C SER A 44 17.66 4.59 0.12
N VAL A 45 16.88 4.40 1.19
CA VAL A 45 15.47 4.81 1.23
C VAL A 45 15.28 6.32 1.01
N GLU A 46 16.12 7.16 1.59
CA GLU A 46 16.03 8.62 1.44
C GLU A 46 16.20 9.06 -0.02
N GLU A 47 17.22 8.51 -0.69
CA GLU A 47 17.47 8.78 -2.11
C GLU A 47 16.32 8.27 -3.00
N LYS A 48 15.79 7.09 -2.71
CA LYS A 48 14.64 6.52 -3.43
C LYS A 48 13.39 7.40 -3.30
N VAL A 49 13.10 7.88 -2.10
CA VAL A 49 11.98 8.79 -1.87
C VAL A 49 12.16 10.10 -2.63
N ARG A 50 13.37 10.68 -2.62
CA ARG A 50 13.69 11.89 -3.39
C ARG A 50 13.44 11.70 -4.88
N GLN A 51 13.94 10.60 -5.48
CA GLN A 51 13.72 10.27 -6.89
C GLN A 51 12.23 10.13 -7.23
N ALA A 52 11.45 9.51 -6.36
CA ALA A 52 10.01 9.36 -6.57
C ALA A 52 9.29 10.71 -6.53
N HIS A 53 9.63 11.58 -5.57
CA HIS A 53 9.04 12.91 -5.47
C HIS A 53 9.43 13.80 -6.66
N GLU A 54 10.67 13.71 -7.17
CA GLU A 54 11.09 14.38 -8.40
C GLU A 54 10.30 13.90 -9.63
N ALA A 55 9.85 12.64 -9.61
CA ALA A 55 8.96 12.07 -10.63
C ALA A 55 7.46 12.27 -10.32
N GLU A 56 7.12 13.15 -9.35
CA GLU A 56 5.76 13.46 -8.91
C GLU A 56 4.97 12.23 -8.42
N LYS A 57 5.66 11.27 -7.76
CA LYS A 57 5.06 10.04 -7.23
C LYS A 57 5.10 9.99 -5.72
N TYR A 58 4.16 9.24 -5.14
CA TYR A 58 4.06 8.97 -3.70
C TYR A 58 4.64 7.61 -3.35
N VAL A 59 5.36 7.52 -2.22
CA VAL A 59 6.02 6.30 -1.78
C VAL A 59 5.44 5.80 -0.46
N MET A 60 4.93 4.57 -0.48
CA MET A 60 4.53 3.83 0.71
C MET A 60 5.56 2.72 0.97
N VAL A 61 6.23 2.75 2.12
CA VAL A 61 7.24 1.75 2.49
C VAL A 61 6.62 0.58 3.23
N HIS A 62 6.89 -0.65 2.78
CA HIS A 62 6.53 -1.87 3.50
C HIS A 62 7.52 -2.13 4.65
N LEU A 63 7.21 -1.62 5.84
CA LEU A 63 8.13 -1.62 6.98
C LEU A 63 8.46 -3.03 7.50
N ASP A 64 7.55 -3.99 7.38
CA ASP A 64 7.81 -5.37 7.83
C ASP A 64 8.94 -6.04 7.03
N LEU A 65 9.18 -5.59 5.80
CA LEU A 65 10.22 -6.12 4.90
C LEU A 65 11.46 -5.22 4.82
N ALA A 66 11.42 -4.03 5.43
CA ALA A 66 12.51 -3.07 5.35
C ALA A 66 13.79 -3.60 6.05
N GLU A 67 14.93 -3.40 5.40
CA GLU A 67 16.24 -3.81 5.89
C GLU A 67 16.96 -2.68 6.63
N GLY A 68 17.55 -2.99 7.79
CA GLY A 68 18.29 -2.03 8.61
C GLY A 68 17.42 -0.96 9.29
N ILE A 69 16.10 -0.96 9.08
CA ILE A 69 15.14 0.00 9.65
C ILE A 69 14.38 -0.68 10.79
N GLY A 70 14.37 -0.04 11.97
CA GLY A 70 13.67 -0.55 13.14
C GLY A 70 12.16 -0.66 12.91
N ARG A 71 11.56 -1.79 13.34
CA ARG A 71 10.10 -1.98 13.33
C ARG A 71 9.48 -1.45 14.63
N ASP A 72 9.76 -0.18 14.90
CA ASP A 72 9.43 0.55 16.11
C ASP A 72 9.22 2.05 15.84
N ARG A 73 9.02 2.82 16.90
CA ARG A 73 8.84 4.28 16.82
C ARG A 73 10.03 4.99 16.15
N SER A 74 11.25 4.55 16.42
CA SER A 74 12.46 5.18 15.90
C SER A 74 12.60 4.98 14.40
N GLY A 75 12.35 3.75 13.92
CA GLY A 75 12.36 3.44 12.49
C GLY A 75 11.27 4.17 11.71
N ILE A 76 10.06 4.27 12.27
CA ILE A 76 8.97 5.05 11.65
C ILE A 76 9.30 6.54 11.61
N ARG A 77 9.88 7.09 12.68
CA ARG A 77 10.31 8.49 12.71
C ARG A 77 11.42 8.78 11.69
N PHE A 78 12.37 7.85 11.56
CA PHE A 78 13.40 7.94 10.52
C PHE A 78 12.77 7.97 9.12
N LEU A 79 11.84 7.07 8.80
CA LEU A 79 11.15 7.07 7.50
C LEU A 79 10.38 8.36 7.26
N ALA A 80 9.72 8.90 8.28
CA ALA A 80 9.06 10.20 8.19
C ALA A 80 10.04 11.35 7.89
N GLN A 81 11.25 11.32 8.47
CA GLN A 81 12.32 12.29 8.18
C GLN A 81 12.87 12.15 6.76
N CYS A 82 12.94 10.92 6.22
CA CYS A 82 13.29 10.66 4.80
C CYS A 82 12.19 11.14 3.82
N GLY A 83 11.04 11.63 4.32
CA GLY A 83 9.95 12.13 3.47
C GLY A 83 9.02 11.05 2.93
N VAL A 84 9.04 9.83 3.48
CA VAL A 84 8.11 8.75 3.08
C VAL A 84 6.66 9.22 3.30
N ASP A 85 5.79 8.99 2.32
CA ASP A 85 4.39 9.42 2.36
C ASP A 85 3.52 8.52 3.24
N GLY A 86 3.87 7.24 3.35
CA GLY A 86 3.12 6.31 4.17
C GLY A 86 3.83 4.99 4.46
N ILE A 87 3.21 4.22 5.34
CA ILE A 87 3.70 2.92 5.80
C ILE A 87 2.70 1.82 5.47
N ILE A 88 3.22 0.72 4.96
CA ILE A 88 2.50 -0.54 4.82
C ILE A 88 2.99 -1.50 5.90
N SER A 89 2.08 -2.10 6.65
CA SER A 89 2.43 -3.12 7.64
C SER A 89 1.27 -4.07 7.91
N THR A 90 1.59 -5.31 8.26
CA THR A 90 0.62 -6.29 8.80
C THR A 90 0.35 -6.05 10.29
N ARG A 91 1.22 -5.30 10.99
CA ARG A 91 1.24 -5.17 12.44
C ARG A 91 0.46 -3.95 12.92
N ALA A 92 -0.61 -4.16 13.68
CA ALA A 92 -1.45 -3.12 14.25
C ALA A 92 -0.66 -2.04 15.01
N GLN A 93 0.38 -2.43 15.76
CA GLN A 93 1.22 -1.50 16.50
C GLN A 93 1.95 -0.51 15.58
N LEU A 94 2.52 -0.98 14.47
CA LEU A 94 3.23 -0.11 13.52
C LEU A 94 2.28 0.85 12.81
N ILE A 95 1.06 0.42 12.51
CA ILE A 95 0.00 1.29 11.95
C ILE A 95 -0.33 2.43 12.91
N ARG A 96 -0.50 2.14 14.21
CA ARG A 96 -0.76 3.19 15.22
C ARG A 96 0.41 4.17 15.35
N LEU A 97 1.64 3.67 15.42
CA LEU A 97 2.85 4.50 15.51
C LEU A 97 3.04 5.39 14.25
N ALA A 98 2.74 4.87 13.06
CA ALA A 98 2.81 5.64 11.82
C ALA A 98 1.79 6.78 11.79
N LYS A 99 0.57 6.55 12.29
CA LYS A 99 -0.45 7.61 12.44
C LYS A 99 0.02 8.73 13.38
N GLU A 100 0.73 8.41 14.46
CA GLU A 100 1.29 9.42 15.38
C GLU A 100 2.34 10.31 14.70
N GLN A 101 2.97 9.85 13.61
CA GLN A 101 3.90 10.60 12.79
C GLN A 101 3.23 11.27 11.57
N ASN A 102 1.89 11.30 11.51
CA ASN A 102 1.08 11.82 10.40
C ASN A 102 1.39 11.18 9.04
N LEU A 103 1.88 9.93 9.03
CA LEU A 103 2.08 9.14 7.83
C LEU A 103 0.76 8.50 7.39
N ILE A 104 0.55 8.35 6.10
CA ILE A 104 -0.54 7.54 5.59
C ILE A 104 -0.29 6.08 5.95
N THR A 105 -1.34 5.37 6.34
CA THR A 105 -1.23 3.98 6.77
C THR A 105 -2.02 3.07 5.87
N VAL A 106 -1.36 2.03 5.38
CA VAL A 106 -1.95 0.91 4.66
C VAL A 106 -1.77 -0.34 5.53
N GLN A 107 -2.85 -0.88 6.07
CA GLN A 107 -2.76 -2.13 6.82
C GLN A 107 -3.01 -3.31 5.90
N ARG A 108 -2.03 -4.21 5.78
CA ARG A 108 -2.09 -5.40 4.92
C ARG A 108 -2.67 -6.57 5.68
N PHE A 109 -3.60 -7.28 5.03
CA PHE A 109 -4.28 -8.44 5.56
C PHE A 109 -4.29 -9.61 4.56
N PHE A 110 -4.27 -10.83 5.10
CA PHE A 110 -4.41 -12.06 4.32
C PHE A 110 -5.79 -12.68 4.59
N ALA A 111 -6.69 -12.62 3.60
CA ALA A 111 -8.05 -13.15 3.69
C ALA A 111 -8.07 -14.63 3.28
N LEU A 112 -7.57 -15.52 4.15
CA LEU A 112 -7.39 -16.94 3.85
C LEU A 112 -8.67 -17.76 4.05
N ASP A 113 -9.45 -17.45 5.09
CA ASP A 113 -10.68 -18.15 5.44
C ASP A 113 -11.71 -17.23 6.15
N SER A 114 -12.87 -17.78 6.47
CA SER A 114 -13.96 -17.01 7.10
C SER A 114 -13.59 -16.48 8.48
N LYS A 115 -12.86 -17.24 9.29
CA LYS A 115 -12.40 -16.83 10.62
C LYS A 115 -11.36 -15.73 10.55
N GLY A 116 -10.44 -15.83 9.59
CA GLY A 116 -9.48 -14.77 9.29
C GLY A 116 -10.16 -13.46 8.92
N MET A 117 -11.23 -13.52 8.10
CA MET A 117 -12.01 -12.33 7.75
C MET A 117 -12.69 -11.66 8.94
N GLU A 118 -13.19 -12.42 9.93
CA GLU A 118 -13.76 -11.87 11.19
C GLU A 118 -12.67 -11.17 12.02
N SER A 119 -11.50 -11.80 12.16
CA SER A 119 -10.35 -11.22 12.86
C SER A 119 -9.86 -9.92 12.20
N ILE A 120 -9.92 -9.83 10.87
CA ILE A 120 -9.59 -8.59 10.13
C ILE A 120 -10.58 -7.48 10.52
N GLU A 121 -11.89 -7.74 10.57
CA GLU A 121 -12.88 -6.74 10.96
C GLU A 121 -12.66 -6.20 12.38
N GLU A 122 -12.31 -7.07 13.33
CA GLU A 122 -11.96 -6.67 14.70
C GLU A 122 -10.71 -5.78 14.73
N MET A 123 -9.68 -6.16 13.96
CA MET A 123 -8.44 -5.41 13.89
C MET A 123 -8.66 -4.04 13.23
N LEU A 124 -9.45 -3.95 12.17
CA LEU A 124 -9.79 -2.67 11.52
C LEU A 124 -10.48 -1.71 12.49
N ARG A 125 -11.41 -2.19 13.30
CA ARG A 125 -12.05 -1.36 14.33
C ARG A 125 -11.07 -0.81 15.36
N SER A 126 -10.02 -1.57 15.70
CA SER A 126 -9.02 -1.17 16.70
C SER A 126 -7.92 -0.28 16.17
N THR A 127 -7.53 -0.42 14.89
CA THR A 127 -6.42 0.33 14.28
C THR A 127 -6.89 1.52 13.47
N ASN A 128 -8.06 1.40 12.85
CA ASN A 128 -8.64 2.40 11.94
C ASN A 128 -7.59 2.97 10.96
N PRO A 129 -6.97 2.13 10.10
CA PRO A 129 -5.97 2.59 9.14
C PRO A 129 -6.60 3.50 8.09
N HIS A 130 -5.79 4.31 7.38
CA HIS A 130 -6.31 5.14 6.28
C HIS A 130 -6.78 4.29 5.09
N LEU A 131 -6.03 3.22 4.77
CA LEU A 131 -6.38 2.23 3.75
C LEU A 131 -6.09 0.83 4.29
N MET A 132 -6.77 -0.16 3.72
CA MET A 132 -6.44 -1.57 3.92
C MET A 132 -6.05 -2.22 2.60
N GLU A 133 -5.08 -3.12 2.65
CA GLU A 133 -4.74 -3.97 1.51
C GLU A 133 -5.14 -5.41 1.81
N ILE A 134 -5.93 -6.01 0.93
CA ILE A 134 -6.38 -7.40 1.02
C ILE A 134 -5.60 -8.25 0.04
N MET A 135 -5.03 -9.33 0.53
CA MET A 135 -4.32 -10.35 -0.23
C MET A 135 -4.96 -11.74 0.01
N PRO A 136 -5.11 -12.55 -1.03
CA PRO A 136 -4.91 -12.23 -2.45
C PRO A 136 -6.04 -11.37 -3.03
N GLY A 137 -5.67 -10.39 -3.87
CA GLY A 137 -6.58 -9.40 -4.45
C GLY A 137 -7.58 -9.95 -5.46
N VAL A 138 -7.39 -11.15 -5.95
CA VAL A 138 -8.29 -11.85 -6.89
C VAL A 138 -9.58 -12.37 -6.22
N ILE A 139 -9.67 -12.29 -4.88
CA ILE A 139 -10.86 -12.77 -4.15
C ILE A 139 -11.91 -11.65 -4.03
N GLY A 140 -12.71 -11.44 -5.06
CA GLY A 140 -13.75 -10.42 -5.09
C GLY A 140 -14.76 -10.49 -3.92
N LYS A 141 -15.01 -11.69 -3.35
CA LYS A 141 -15.84 -11.85 -2.15
C LYS A 141 -15.26 -11.14 -0.94
N ALA A 142 -13.96 -11.19 -0.73
CA ALA A 142 -13.30 -10.49 0.36
C ALA A 142 -13.37 -8.97 0.16
N ILE A 143 -13.10 -8.49 -1.05
CA ILE A 143 -13.20 -7.06 -1.41
C ILE A 143 -14.62 -6.55 -1.12
N ARG A 144 -15.65 -7.23 -1.62
CA ARG A 144 -17.08 -6.87 -1.38
C ARG A 144 -17.46 -6.84 0.10
N ARG A 145 -16.86 -7.69 0.92
CA ARG A 145 -17.09 -7.69 2.36
C ARG A 145 -16.48 -6.45 3.01
N PHE A 146 -15.20 -6.19 2.73
CA PHE A 146 -14.45 -5.13 3.41
C PHE A 146 -14.75 -3.72 2.91
N ARG A 147 -15.19 -3.52 1.66
CA ARG A 147 -15.65 -2.20 1.19
C ARG A 147 -16.75 -1.60 2.07
N LYS A 148 -17.50 -2.43 2.79
CA LYS A 148 -18.58 -1.99 3.69
C LYS A 148 -18.04 -1.38 5.00
N SER A 149 -16.75 -1.53 5.30
CA SER A 149 -16.13 -0.96 6.50
C SER A 149 -15.98 0.57 6.46
N GLY A 150 -16.12 1.19 5.28
CA GLY A 150 -15.86 2.61 5.05
C GLY A 150 -14.36 2.93 4.88
N ILE A 151 -13.47 1.94 4.99
CA ILE A 151 -12.03 2.09 4.75
C ILE A 151 -11.76 1.74 3.29
N ALA A 152 -10.95 2.56 2.59
CA ALA A 152 -10.57 2.32 1.21
C ALA A 152 -9.80 1.00 1.07
N VAL A 153 -10.25 0.13 0.14
CA VAL A 153 -9.70 -1.22 -0.06
C VAL A 153 -8.77 -1.23 -1.25
N ILE A 154 -7.55 -1.69 -1.04
CA ILE A 154 -6.58 -2.01 -2.10
C ILE A 154 -6.58 -3.53 -2.28
N ALA A 155 -6.73 -3.99 -3.51
CA ALA A 155 -6.60 -5.40 -3.87
C ALA A 155 -5.15 -5.70 -4.25
N GLY A 156 -4.44 -6.53 -3.47
CA GLY A 156 -3.03 -6.84 -3.70
C GLY A 156 -2.76 -8.34 -3.79
N GLY A 157 -1.65 -8.69 -4.44
CA GLY A 157 -1.22 -10.07 -4.63
C GLY A 157 -2.04 -10.86 -5.64
N LEU A 158 -1.34 -11.62 -6.49
CA LEU A 158 -1.89 -12.44 -7.56
C LEU A 158 -2.70 -11.66 -8.63
N ILE A 159 -2.51 -10.35 -8.74
CA ILE A 159 -3.08 -9.52 -9.83
C ILE A 159 -2.05 -9.47 -10.96
N GLU A 160 -2.29 -10.21 -12.03
CA GLU A 160 -1.35 -10.44 -13.13
C GLU A 160 -1.93 -10.05 -14.50
N THR A 161 -3.25 -9.90 -14.60
CA THR A 161 -3.97 -9.61 -15.84
C THR A 161 -4.88 -8.40 -15.74
N LYS A 162 -5.15 -7.76 -16.89
CA LYS A 162 -6.11 -6.66 -16.98
C LYS A 162 -7.51 -7.05 -16.50
N GLN A 163 -7.93 -8.31 -16.76
CA GLN A 163 -9.23 -8.80 -16.31
C GLN A 163 -9.30 -8.83 -14.78
N GLU A 164 -8.25 -9.30 -14.08
CA GLU A 164 -8.20 -9.34 -12.62
C GLU A 164 -8.20 -7.92 -12.01
N VAL A 165 -7.55 -6.94 -12.65
CA VAL A 165 -7.67 -5.52 -12.27
C VAL A 165 -9.12 -5.08 -12.38
N THR A 166 -9.78 -5.32 -13.51
CA THR A 166 -11.18 -4.95 -13.74
C THR A 166 -12.12 -5.61 -12.73
N ASP A 167 -11.92 -6.90 -12.46
CA ASP A 167 -12.74 -7.69 -11.51
C ASP A 167 -12.56 -7.20 -10.06
N ALA A 168 -11.34 -6.83 -9.66
CA ALA A 168 -11.06 -6.29 -8.34
C ALA A 168 -11.73 -4.92 -8.15
N LEU A 169 -11.59 -4.00 -9.11
CA LEU A 169 -12.23 -2.68 -9.09
C LEU A 169 -13.76 -2.83 -9.14
N GLY A 170 -14.29 -3.70 -10.01
CA GLY A 170 -15.73 -4.02 -10.10
C GLY A 170 -16.28 -4.66 -8.83
N SER A 171 -15.46 -5.32 -8.01
CA SER A 171 -15.81 -5.82 -6.69
C SER A 171 -15.82 -4.74 -5.61
N GLY A 172 -15.32 -3.53 -5.93
CA GLY A 172 -15.34 -2.35 -5.06
C GLY A 172 -14.01 -2.04 -4.40
N ALA A 173 -12.90 -2.55 -4.92
CA ALA A 173 -11.59 -2.03 -4.56
C ALA A 173 -11.43 -0.59 -5.05
N THR A 174 -10.80 0.25 -4.25
CA THR A 174 -10.42 1.62 -4.61
C THR A 174 -9.23 1.62 -5.56
N ALA A 175 -8.31 0.66 -5.38
CA ALA A 175 -7.12 0.49 -6.20
C ALA A 175 -6.66 -0.96 -6.19
N VAL A 176 -5.73 -1.28 -7.08
CA VAL A 176 -5.00 -2.55 -7.10
C VAL A 176 -3.50 -2.30 -6.95
N SER A 177 -2.81 -3.16 -6.20
CA SER A 177 -1.35 -3.16 -6.13
C SER A 177 -0.80 -4.38 -6.85
N THR A 178 0.15 -4.18 -7.78
CA THR A 178 0.73 -5.26 -8.57
C THR A 178 2.20 -5.03 -8.90
N GLY A 179 2.97 -6.12 -8.92
CA GLY A 179 4.34 -6.15 -9.42
C GLY A 179 4.45 -6.38 -10.93
N GLN A 180 3.29 -6.53 -11.62
CA GLN A 180 3.24 -6.75 -13.07
C GLN A 180 3.33 -5.42 -13.82
N GLN A 181 4.50 -5.16 -14.37
CA GLN A 181 4.83 -3.88 -14.99
C GLN A 181 3.85 -3.45 -16.10
N THR A 182 3.38 -4.39 -16.93
CA THR A 182 2.44 -4.09 -18.01
C THR A 182 1.12 -3.50 -17.53
N LEU A 183 0.71 -3.80 -16.28
CA LEU A 183 -0.53 -3.29 -15.69
C LEU A 183 -0.41 -1.86 -15.16
N TRP A 184 0.82 -1.35 -14.97
CA TRP A 184 1.02 0.05 -14.54
C TRP A 184 0.63 1.08 -15.59
N TYR A 185 0.42 0.63 -16.84
CA TYR A 185 0.07 1.46 -18.01
C TYR A 185 -1.42 1.36 -18.41
N LEU A 186 -2.27 0.87 -17.51
CA LEU A 186 -3.72 0.76 -17.74
C LEU A 186 -4.44 2.09 -17.51
#